data_da3436ee18c378d1d1c566f99a4b0063
#
_entry.id   da3436ee18c378d1d1c566f99a4b0063
#
_cell.length_a   1.000
_cell.length_b   1.000
_cell.length_c   1.000
_cell.angle_alpha   90.00
_cell.angle_beta   90.00
_cell.angle_gamma   90.00
#
_symmetry.space_group_name_H-M   'P 1'
#
loop_
_entity.id
_entity.type
_entity.pdbx_description
1 polymer ?
#
loop_
_entity_poly.entity_id
_entity_poly.type
_entity_poly.pdbx_seq_one_letter_code
_entity_poly.pdbx_strand_id
1 'polypeptide(L)'
;MKGVILAGGIGTRLYPLTKVTNKHLLPVGKEPMIFNPIRQLISAGIVDILVVTGKDHMGEIVRLLGGGSDFKCRFTFKVQEKAGGIADALSLAEDFVGTDKFVVILGDNILTHSIREYVDAFKLQPRGARILLKRVGAPERFGVAALDEKNKMIIQIEEKPENPKSDYVVIGVYMYDPMVFEIICNIIPSDRGELEITSVNNWYVKNNMVLYDIIEGEWTDAGTFESLMQANQMLFSIDNNIVGG
;
A
#
# COMPACT_ATOMS: atom_id res chain seq x y z
N MET A 1 -15.89 -6.91 -3.03
CA MET A 1 -14.62 -6.14 -3.02
C MET A 1 -13.61 -6.93 -2.21
N LYS A 2 -12.38 -7.04 -2.69
CA LYS A 2 -11.30 -7.84 -2.12
C LYS A 2 -10.15 -6.96 -1.64
N GLY A 3 -9.28 -7.49 -0.79
CA GLY A 3 -8.09 -6.81 -0.30
C GLY A 3 -6.82 -7.50 -0.81
N VAL A 4 -5.78 -6.73 -1.10
CA VAL A 4 -4.46 -7.24 -1.49
C VAL A 4 -3.41 -6.55 -0.62
N ILE A 5 -2.57 -7.32 0.04
CA ILE A 5 -1.42 -6.81 0.80
C ILE A 5 -0.16 -7.23 0.06
N LEU A 6 0.67 -6.25 -0.29
CA LEU A 6 1.96 -6.51 -0.96
C LEU A 6 3.08 -6.48 0.09
N ALA A 7 3.61 -7.65 0.40
CA ALA A 7 4.61 -7.90 1.45
C ALA A 7 5.87 -8.60 0.92
N GLY A 8 6.21 -8.43 -0.37
CA GLY A 8 7.33 -9.10 -1.05
C GLY A 8 8.70 -8.43 -0.92
N GLY A 9 8.78 -7.22 -0.37
CA GLY A 9 10.02 -6.45 -0.30
C GLY A 9 11.08 -7.08 0.63
N ILE A 10 12.33 -7.16 0.17
CA ILE A 10 13.46 -7.77 0.90
C ILE A 10 13.86 -6.97 2.15
N GLY A 11 13.62 -5.63 2.16
CA GLY A 11 13.91 -4.78 3.31
C GLY A 11 15.42 -4.52 3.55
N THR A 12 16.23 -4.41 2.51
CA THR A 12 17.69 -4.20 2.62
C THR A 12 18.06 -2.93 3.40
N ARG A 13 17.22 -1.89 3.35
CA ARG A 13 17.41 -0.64 4.11
C ARG A 13 17.24 -0.82 5.63
N LEU A 14 16.71 -1.96 6.06
CA LEU A 14 16.53 -2.35 7.48
C LEU A 14 17.55 -3.40 7.93
N TYR A 15 18.61 -3.68 7.13
CA TYR A 15 19.68 -4.54 7.59
C TYR A 15 20.39 -3.95 8.82
N PRO A 16 20.75 -4.78 9.83
CA PRO A 16 20.73 -6.25 9.82
C PRO A 16 19.42 -6.92 10.26
N LEU A 17 18.37 -6.18 10.66
CA LEU A 17 17.13 -6.75 11.20
C LEU A 17 16.48 -7.75 10.20
N THR A 18 16.48 -7.42 8.92
CA THR A 18 15.84 -8.21 7.86
C THR A 18 16.73 -9.31 7.26
N LYS A 19 17.89 -9.62 7.88
CA LYS A 19 18.69 -10.79 7.51
C LYS A 19 18.08 -12.12 7.96
N VAL A 20 17.25 -12.09 8.99
CA VAL A 20 16.72 -13.28 9.66
C VAL A 20 15.20 -13.34 9.66
N THR A 21 14.52 -12.30 9.17
CA THR A 21 13.05 -12.26 9.10
C THR A 21 12.56 -11.29 8.01
N ASN A 22 11.33 -11.44 7.60
CA ASN A 22 10.66 -10.50 6.70
C ASN A 22 10.46 -9.14 7.39
N LYS A 23 10.67 -8.03 6.66
CA LYS A 23 10.47 -6.68 7.23
C LYS A 23 9.07 -6.46 7.81
N HIS A 24 8.04 -7.06 7.20
CA HIS A 24 6.64 -6.91 7.62
C HIS A 24 6.31 -7.66 8.92
N LEU A 25 7.26 -8.49 9.41
CA LEU A 25 7.18 -9.16 10.70
C LEU A 25 7.90 -8.39 11.82
N LEU A 26 8.65 -7.33 11.47
CA LEU A 26 9.27 -6.47 12.47
C LEU A 26 8.17 -5.77 13.30
N PRO A 27 8.43 -5.56 14.60
CA PRO A 27 7.47 -4.93 15.49
C PRO A 27 7.28 -3.46 15.15
N VAL A 28 6.02 -3.02 15.10
CA VAL A 28 5.61 -1.62 15.08
C VAL A 28 4.55 -1.45 16.16
N GLY A 29 4.87 -0.64 17.17
CA GLY A 29 4.13 -0.66 18.44
C GLY A 29 4.32 -2.00 19.15
N LYS A 30 3.23 -2.68 19.46
CA LYS A 30 3.21 -3.96 20.18
C LYS A 30 3.00 -5.18 19.26
N GLU A 31 2.97 -5.00 17.95
CA GLU A 31 2.51 -6.01 17.01
C GLU A 31 3.38 -6.04 15.74
N PRO A 32 3.35 -7.15 14.98
CA PRO A 32 3.97 -7.21 13.66
C PRO A 32 3.44 -6.12 12.72
N MET A 33 4.33 -5.49 11.98
CA MET A 33 4.05 -4.40 11.04
C MET A 33 2.85 -4.68 10.13
N ILE A 34 2.75 -5.90 9.60
CA ILE A 34 1.69 -6.33 8.67
C ILE A 34 0.28 -6.28 9.28
N PHE A 35 0.14 -6.25 10.61
CA PHE A 35 -1.17 -6.19 11.25
C PHE A 35 -1.89 -4.86 11.01
N ASN A 36 -1.15 -3.75 10.84
CA ASN A 36 -1.78 -2.46 10.54
C ASN A 36 -2.53 -2.50 9.20
N PRO A 37 -1.92 -2.83 8.05
CA PRO A 37 -2.66 -2.94 6.78
C PRO A 37 -3.79 -3.98 6.81
N ILE A 38 -3.63 -5.10 7.53
CA ILE A 38 -4.71 -6.08 7.70
C ILE A 38 -5.92 -5.43 8.41
N ARG A 39 -5.69 -4.73 9.51
CA ARG A 39 -6.76 -4.05 10.26
C ARG A 39 -7.42 -2.93 9.46
N GLN A 40 -6.65 -2.21 8.65
CA GLN A 40 -7.20 -1.21 7.75
C GLN A 40 -8.21 -1.83 6.76
N LEU A 41 -7.88 -2.96 6.15
CA LEU A 41 -8.80 -3.67 5.25
C LEU A 41 -10.05 -4.18 6.00
N ILE A 42 -9.86 -4.84 7.14
CA ILE A 42 -10.98 -5.38 7.93
C ILE A 42 -11.89 -4.26 8.45
N SER A 43 -11.32 -3.15 8.93
CA SER A 43 -12.10 -1.99 9.37
C SER A 43 -12.95 -1.39 8.26
N ALA A 44 -12.50 -1.49 6.99
CA ALA A 44 -13.24 -1.10 5.80
C ALA A 44 -14.26 -2.16 5.31
N GLY A 45 -14.42 -3.27 6.07
CA GLY A 45 -15.36 -4.34 5.75
C GLY A 45 -14.84 -5.32 4.68
N ILE A 46 -13.54 -5.37 4.46
CA ILE A 46 -12.89 -6.27 3.49
C ILE A 46 -12.31 -7.46 4.25
N VAL A 47 -12.87 -8.65 4.01
CA VAL A 47 -12.53 -9.88 4.74
C VAL A 47 -11.90 -10.97 3.86
N ASP A 48 -11.94 -10.84 2.53
CA ASP A 48 -11.19 -11.68 1.61
C ASP A 48 -9.88 -10.96 1.25
N ILE A 49 -8.76 -11.47 1.71
CA ILE A 49 -7.46 -10.79 1.63
C ILE A 49 -6.42 -11.72 1.01
N LEU A 50 -5.80 -11.27 -0.08
CA LEU A 50 -4.60 -11.89 -0.65
C LEU A 50 -3.36 -11.23 -0.04
N VAL A 51 -2.42 -12.03 0.43
CA VAL A 51 -1.09 -11.57 0.84
C VAL A 51 -0.07 -12.07 -0.19
N VAL A 52 0.57 -11.14 -0.89
CA VAL A 52 1.66 -11.42 -1.81
C VAL A 52 2.98 -11.20 -1.07
N THR A 53 3.81 -12.22 -0.98
CA THR A 53 5.10 -12.17 -0.27
C THR A 53 6.23 -12.70 -1.14
N GLY A 54 7.48 -12.40 -0.78
CA GLY A 54 8.64 -13.03 -1.40
C GLY A 54 8.81 -14.47 -0.92
N LYS A 55 9.48 -15.31 -1.71
CA LYS A 55 9.64 -16.75 -1.46
C LYS A 55 10.36 -17.06 -0.14
N ASP A 56 11.36 -16.27 0.23
CA ASP A 56 12.27 -16.58 1.33
C ASP A 56 11.59 -16.56 2.71
N HIS A 57 10.49 -15.81 2.86
CA HIS A 57 9.80 -15.60 4.14
C HIS A 57 8.32 -15.96 4.13
N MET A 58 7.83 -16.61 3.08
CA MET A 58 6.42 -16.98 2.98
C MET A 58 5.96 -17.85 4.15
N GLY A 59 6.79 -18.83 4.56
CA GLY A 59 6.46 -19.73 5.66
C GLY A 59 6.25 -19.02 7.00
N GLU A 60 6.99 -17.96 7.27
CA GLU A 60 6.86 -17.15 8.49
C GLU A 60 5.54 -16.37 8.50
N ILE A 61 5.20 -15.75 7.37
CA ILE A 61 3.95 -14.99 7.20
C ILE A 61 2.74 -15.93 7.30
N VAL A 62 2.76 -17.09 6.62
CA VAL A 62 1.68 -18.09 6.69
C VAL A 62 1.52 -18.63 8.13
N ARG A 63 2.63 -18.89 8.83
CA ARG A 63 2.57 -19.34 10.23
C ARG A 63 1.97 -18.29 11.16
N LEU A 64 2.27 -17.00 10.93
CA LEU A 64 1.74 -15.90 11.72
C LEU A 64 0.25 -15.66 11.48
N LEU A 65 -0.18 -15.67 10.23
CA LEU A 65 -1.53 -15.24 9.84
C LEU A 65 -2.54 -16.40 9.78
N GLY A 66 -2.05 -17.64 9.59
CA GLY A 66 -2.91 -18.80 9.39
C GLY A 66 -3.92 -18.60 8.27
N GLY A 67 -5.10 -19.14 8.43
CA GLY A 67 -6.24 -18.95 7.50
C GLY A 67 -7.03 -17.67 7.73
N GLY A 68 -6.71 -16.88 8.77
CA GLY A 68 -7.36 -15.61 9.10
C GLY A 68 -8.43 -15.67 10.18
N SER A 69 -8.64 -16.82 10.85
CA SER A 69 -9.66 -16.98 11.90
C SER A 69 -9.51 -15.95 13.04
N ASP A 70 -8.28 -15.70 13.48
CA ASP A 70 -7.98 -14.76 14.55
C ASP A 70 -8.31 -13.30 14.17
N PHE A 71 -8.30 -13.01 12.89
CA PHE A 71 -8.67 -11.70 12.32
C PHE A 71 -10.13 -11.63 11.84
N LYS A 72 -10.88 -12.73 11.91
CA LYS A 72 -12.22 -12.84 11.35
C LYS A 72 -12.28 -12.53 9.85
N CYS A 73 -11.26 -12.95 9.10
CA CYS A 73 -11.12 -12.80 7.66
C CYS A 73 -10.64 -14.11 7.03
N ARG A 74 -10.42 -14.12 5.71
CA ARG A 74 -9.85 -15.24 4.96
C ARG A 74 -8.60 -14.76 4.25
N PHE A 75 -7.47 -15.43 4.50
CA PHE A 75 -6.23 -15.18 3.79
C PHE A 75 -6.02 -16.18 2.65
N THR A 76 -5.59 -15.65 1.52
CA THR A 76 -4.96 -16.37 0.42
C THR A 76 -3.53 -15.89 0.31
N PHE A 77 -2.61 -16.75 -0.15
CA PHE A 77 -1.20 -16.39 -0.25
C PHE A 77 -0.70 -16.64 -1.67
N LYS A 78 0.10 -15.71 -2.20
CA LYS A 78 0.86 -15.87 -3.45
C LYS A 78 2.32 -15.45 -3.26
N VAL A 79 3.22 -16.04 -4.04
CA VAL A 79 4.65 -15.76 -3.97
C VAL A 79 5.07 -14.94 -5.17
N GLN A 80 5.73 -13.82 -4.91
CA GLN A 80 6.51 -13.09 -5.91
C GLN A 80 7.91 -13.70 -5.98
N GLU A 81 8.24 -14.35 -7.10
CA GLU A 81 9.50 -15.07 -7.29
C GLU A 81 10.71 -14.14 -7.38
N LYS A 82 10.54 -12.95 -7.92
CA LYS A 82 11.58 -11.94 -8.12
C LYS A 82 11.09 -10.56 -7.72
N ALA A 83 11.98 -9.69 -7.30
CA ALA A 83 11.67 -8.30 -7.01
C ALA A 83 11.47 -7.51 -8.32
N GLY A 84 10.29 -7.66 -8.93
CA GLY A 84 9.91 -7.03 -10.20
C GLY A 84 9.19 -5.67 -10.05
N GLY A 85 9.08 -5.13 -8.84
CA GLY A 85 8.35 -3.90 -8.54
C GLY A 85 6.95 -4.14 -7.98
N ILE A 86 6.26 -3.04 -7.62
CA ILE A 86 4.94 -3.10 -6.99
C ILE A 86 3.88 -3.58 -7.99
N ALA A 87 3.93 -3.13 -9.24
CA ALA A 87 2.95 -3.55 -10.25
C ALA A 87 3.14 -5.02 -10.65
N ASP A 88 4.38 -5.55 -10.66
CA ASP A 88 4.65 -6.97 -10.85
C ASP A 88 4.03 -7.81 -9.71
N ALA A 89 4.23 -7.42 -8.46
CA ALA A 89 3.59 -8.07 -7.33
C ALA A 89 2.06 -8.02 -7.41
N LEU A 90 1.51 -6.89 -7.87
CA LEU A 90 0.07 -6.69 -8.03
C LEU A 90 -0.51 -7.58 -9.13
N SER A 91 0.21 -7.83 -10.24
CA SER A 91 -0.26 -8.71 -11.32
C SER A 91 -0.63 -10.11 -10.83
N LEU A 92 0.04 -10.60 -9.78
CA LEU A 92 -0.27 -11.88 -9.17
C LEU A 92 -1.66 -11.95 -8.53
N ALA A 93 -2.32 -10.81 -8.34
CA ALA A 93 -3.64 -10.77 -7.73
C ALA A 93 -4.79 -11.02 -8.72
N GLU A 94 -4.54 -11.05 -10.04
CA GLU A 94 -5.56 -11.10 -11.09
C GLU A 94 -6.61 -12.20 -10.88
N ASP A 95 -6.18 -13.46 -10.76
CA ASP A 95 -7.11 -14.60 -10.56
C ASP A 95 -7.89 -14.48 -9.23
N PHE A 96 -7.24 -13.98 -8.18
CA PHE A 96 -7.89 -13.78 -6.88
C PHE A 96 -8.95 -12.68 -6.97
N VAL A 97 -8.63 -11.57 -7.61
CA VAL A 97 -9.54 -10.43 -7.77
C VAL A 97 -10.71 -10.78 -8.69
N GLY A 98 -10.43 -11.40 -9.85
CA GLY A 98 -11.42 -11.65 -10.89
C GLY A 98 -12.05 -10.36 -11.40
N THR A 99 -13.36 -10.23 -11.33
CA THR A 99 -14.11 -9.05 -11.78
C THR A 99 -14.42 -8.04 -10.66
N ASP A 100 -13.94 -8.26 -9.46
CA ASP A 100 -14.20 -7.40 -8.32
C ASP A 100 -13.34 -6.12 -8.34
N LYS A 101 -13.88 -5.02 -7.83
CA LYS A 101 -13.06 -3.91 -7.34
C LYS A 101 -12.28 -4.36 -6.11
N PHE A 102 -11.11 -3.78 -5.89
CA PHE A 102 -10.27 -4.19 -4.77
C PHE A 102 -9.42 -3.05 -4.22
N VAL A 103 -8.88 -3.27 -3.04
CA VAL A 103 -7.98 -2.34 -2.33
C VAL A 103 -6.62 -3.00 -2.20
N VAL A 104 -5.57 -2.27 -2.53
CA VAL A 104 -4.17 -2.68 -2.35
C VAL A 104 -3.57 -1.85 -1.23
N ILE A 105 -2.89 -2.50 -0.27
CA ILE A 105 -2.08 -1.82 0.75
C ILE A 105 -0.69 -2.43 0.74
N LEU A 106 0.33 -1.58 0.71
CA LEU A 106 1.71 -2.03 0.91
C LEU A 106 1.90 -2.43 2.38
N GLY A 107 2.52 -3.58 2.61
CA GLY A 107 2.61 -4.20 3.94
C GLY A 107 3.42 -3.42 4.99
N ASP A 108 4.18 -2.40 4.54
CA ASP A 108 4.96 -1.49 5.40
C ASP A 108 4.29 -0.12 5.61
N ASN A 109 3.09 0.09 5.09
CA ASN A 109 2.36 1.33 5.29
C ASN A 109 1.59 1.30 6.62
N ILE A 110 1.90 2.25 7.48
CA ILE A 110 1.30 2.42 8.80
C ILE A 110 0.42 3.65 8.78
N LEU A 111 -0.87 3.46 9.07
CA LEU A 111 -1.88 4.50 9.12
C LEU A 111 -2.53 4.53 10.51
N THR A 112 -2.79 5.74 11.01
CA THR A 112 -3.51 5.95 12.29
C THR A 112 -5.00 6.20 12.08
N HIS A 113 -5.41 6.57 10.87
CA HIS A 113 -6.80 6.81 10.49
C HIS A 113 -7.35 5.69 9.63
N SER A 114 -8.66 5.42 9.74
CA SER A 114 -9.32 4.36 8.97
C SER A 114 -9.47 4.75 7.50
N ILE A 115 -9.24 3.78 6.61
CA ILE A 115 -9.48 3.98 5.17
C ILE A 115 -10.95 3.72 4.76
N ARG A 116 -11.84 3.43 5.70
CA ARG A 116 -13.23 3.03 5.42
C ARG A 116 -13.97 4.01 4.51
N GLU A 117 -13.90 5.31 4.82
CA GLU A 117 -14.61 6.34 4.04
C GLU A 117 -14.15 6.38 2.57
N TYR A 118 -12.86 6.25 2.31
CA TYR A 118 -12.30 6.22 0.95
C TYR A 118 -12.70 4.95 0.20
N VAL A 119 -12.74 3.82 0.90
CA VAL A 119 -13.24 2.54 0.36
C VAL A 119 -14.71 2.64 0.02
N ASP A 120 -15.54 3.23 0.88
CA ASP A 120 -16.97 3.40 0.64
C ASP A 120 -17.22 4.37 -0.54
N ALA A 121 -16.45 5.45 -0.66
CA ALA A 121 -16.48 6.32 -1.83
C ALA A 121 -16.06 5.59 -3.13
N PHE A 122 -15.05 4.72 -3.06
CA PHE A 122 -14.62 3.94 -4.22
C PHE A 122 -15.65 2.87 -4.64
N LYS A 123 -16.40 2.28 -3.70
CA LYS A 123 -17.51 1.36 -4.05
C LYS A 123 -18.53 2.02 -4.96
N LEU A 124 -18.81 3.32 -4.72
CA LEU A 124 -19.77 4.10 -5.50
C LEU A 124 -19.20 4.65 -6.82
N GLN A 125 -17.88 4.73 -6.95
CA GLN A 125 -17.22 5.18 -8.18
C GLN A 125 -17.48 4.16 -9.30
N PRO A 126 -17.95 4.55 -10.51
CA PRO A 126 -18.33 3.57 -11.54
C PRO A 126 -17.17 2.70 -12.01
N ARG A 127 -15.99 3.31 -12.27
CA ARG A 127 -14.79 2.65 -12.81
C ARG A 127 -13.52 3.43 -12.47
N GLY A 128 -12.37 2.86 -12.78
CA GLY A 128 -11.06 3.48 -12.68
C GLY A 128 -10.37 3.25 -11.34
N ALA A 129 -9.48 4.16 -10.98
CA ALA A 129 -8.68 4.09 -9.78
C ALA A 129 -9.08 5.17 -8.76
N ARG A 130 -8.79 4.92 -7.50
CA ARG A 130 -8.76 5.92 -6.44
C ARG A 130 -7.47 5.76 -5.65
N ILE A 131 -6.73 6.85 -5.49
CA ILE A 131 -5.44 6.84 -4.78
C ILE A 131 -5.49 7.80 -3.61
N LEU A 132 -4.73 7.48 -2.58
CA LEU A 132 -4.66 8.30 -1.37
C LEU A 132 -3.36 9.09 -1.36
N LEU A 133 -3.47 10.36 -1.00
CA LEU A 133 -2.37 11.29 -0.92
C LEU A 133 -2.14 11.73 0.53
N LYS A 134 -0.89 12.02 0.85
CA LYS A 134 -0.50 12.67 2.10
C LYS A 134 0.46 13.83 1.84
N ARG A 135 0.29 14.91 2.56
CA ARG A 135 1.25 16.01 2.57
C ARG A 135 2.41 15.67 3.49
N VAL A 136 3.65 15.76 2.99
CA VAL A 136 4.87 15.42 3.74
C VAL A 136 5.95 16.48 3.56
N GLY A 137 6.91 16.53 4.50
CA GLY A 137 8.02 17.50 4.45
C GLY A 137 9.20 17.09 3.56
N ALA A 138 9.28 15.80 3.17
CA ALA A 138 10.36 15.25 2.33
C ALA A 138 9.77 14.38 1.22
N PRO A 139 9.12 14.97 0.20
CA PRO A 139 8.37 14.24 -0.82
C PRO A 139 9.23 13.49 -1.83
N GLU A 140 10.50 13.85 -2.01
CA GLU A 140 11.42 13.30 -3.01
C GLU A 140 11.68 11.78 -2.87
N ARG A 141 11.25 11.19 -1.77
CA ARG A 141 11.38 9.75 -1.51
C ARG A 141 10.26 8.90 -2.10
N PHE A 142 9.20 9.52 -2.60
CA PHE A 142 7.93 8.91 -2.96
C PHE A 142 7.49 9.29 -4.37
N GLY A 143 6.40 8.70 -4.82
CA GLY A 143 5.67 9.20 -5.98
C GLY A 143 4.98 10.51 -5.64
N VAL A 144 5.39 11.61 -6.26
CA VAL A 144 4.89 12.97 -5.99
C VAL A 144 3.79 13.33 -6.97
N ALA A 145 2.62 13.71 -6.46
CA ALA A 145 1.48 14.10 -7.27
C ALA A 145 1.44 15.62 -7.49
N ALA A 146 1.48 16.06 -8.74
CA ALA A 146 1.16 17.43 -9.13
C ALA A 146 -0.37 17.56 -9.26
N LEU A 147 -0.96 18.52 -8.55
CA LEU A 147 -2.41 18.69 -8.47
C LEU A 147 -2.87 19.94 -9.22
N ASP A 148 -4.00 19.83 -9.91
CA ASP A 148 -4.87 20.94 -10.25
C ASP A 148 -5.95 21.06 -9.16
N GLU A 149 -5.69 21.90 -8.17
CA GLU A 149 -6.58 22.07 -7.01
C GLU A 149 -7.95 22.65 -7.41
N LYS A 150 -7.99 23.49 -8.45
CA LYS A 150 -9.22 24.11 -8.96
C LYS A 150 -10.19 23.06 -9.50
N ASN A 151 -9.67 22.12 -10.29
CA ASN A 151 -10.46 21.08 -10.93
C ASN A 151 -10.47 19.77 -10.11
N LYS A 152 -9.76 19.73 -8.98
CA LYS A 152 -9.60 18.52 -8.13
C LYS A 152 -9.09 17.32 -8.92
N MET A 153 -8.03 17.54 -9.71
CA MET A 153 -7.44 16.52 -10.57
C MET A 153 -5.95 16.36 -10.29
N ILE A 154 -5.45 15.14 -10.50
CA ILE A 154 -4.02 14.89 -10.59
C ILE A 154 -3.59 15.17 -12.02
N ILE A 155 -2.56 16.01 -12.18
CA ILE A 155 -1.96 16.33 -13.48
C ILE A 155 -0.95 15.25 -13.88
N GLN A 156 -0.12 14.83 -12.95
CA GLN A 156 0.97 13.87 -13.14
C GLN A 156 1.44 13.34 -11.79
N ILE A 157 1.98 12.12 -11.77
CA ILE A 157 2.71 11.56 -10.64
C ILE A 157 4.15 11.29 -11.12
N GLU A 158 5.12 11.81 -10.39
CA GLU A 158 6.55 11.63 -10.69
C GLU A 158 7.20 10.76 -9.61
N GLU A 159 7.85 9.66 -10.02
CA GLU A 159 8.48 8.71 -9.10
C GLU A 159 9.80 9.27 -8.59
N LYS A 160 9.91 9.52 -7.30
CA LYS A 160 11.11 9.99 -6.61
C LYS A 160 11.85 11.13 -7.34
N PRO A 161 11.17 12.25 -7.61
CA PRO A 161 11.77 13.36 -8.33
C PRO A 161 12.89 14.01 -7.53
N GLU A 162 13.97 14.41 -8.20
CA GLU A 162 15.04 15.23 -7.57
C GLU A 162 14.51 16.62 -7.15
N ASN A 163 13.57 17.16 -7.90
CA ASN A 163 12.95 18.47 -7.66
C ASN A 163 11.43 18.31 -7.60
N PRO A 164 10.86 17.97 -6.43
CA PRO A 164 9.42 17.75 -6.27
C PRO A 164 8.59 18.99 -6.62
N LYS A 165 7.52 18.82 -7.38
CA LYS A 165 6.60 19.89 -7.79
C LYS A 165 5.51 20.18 -6.75
N SER A 166 5.36 19.34 -5.75
CA SER A 166 4.41 19.51 -4.65
C SER A 166 4.86 18.74 -3.42
N ASP A 167 4.19 18.97 -2.28
CA ASP A 167 4.39 18.21 -1.03
C ASP A 167 3.44 17.00 -0.93
N TYR A 168 2.59 16.75 -1.93
CA TYR A 168 1.64 15.65 -1.92
C TYR A 168 2.26 14.39 -2.51
N VAL A 169 2.36 13.36 -1.67
CA VAL A 169 2.87 12.05 -2.08
C VAL A 169 1.76 11.03 -2.18
N VAL A 170 1.88 10.12 -3.12
CA VAL A 170 1.01 8.95 -3.22
C VAL A 170 1.45 7.95 -2.16
N ILE A 171 0.54 7.62 -1.24
CA ILE A 171 0.83 6.62 -0.21
C ILE A 171 0.59 5.20 -0.76
N GLY A 172 1.10 4.20 -0.05
CA GLY A 172 0.96 2.79 -0.45
C GLY A 172 -0.44 2.20 -0.23
N VAL A 173 -1.49 2.98 -0.52
CA VAL A 173 -2.90 2.53 -0.50
C VAL A 173 -3.54 2.92 -1.81
N TYR A 174 -3.96 1.92 -2.57
CA TYR A 174 -4.55 2.09 -3.90
C TYR A 174 -5.87 1.33 -3.98
N MET A 175 -6.79 1.84 -4.78
CA MET A 175 -8.06 1.19 -5.06
C MET A 175 -8.22 1.11 -6.58
N TYR A 176 -8.45 -0.08 -7.10
CA TYR A 176 -8.53 -0.32 -8.54
C TYR A 176 -9.76 -1.12 -8.94
N ASP A 177 -10.23 -0.87 -10.15
CA ASP A 177 -11.05 -1.83 -10.88
C ASP A 177 -10.17 -2.88 -11.58
N PRO A 178 -10.73 -3.98 -12.11
CA PRO A 178 -9.96 -5.05 -12.75
C PRO A 178 -9.18 -4.63 -14.01
N MET A 179 -9.49 -3.47 -14.61
CA MET A 179 -8.74 -2.94 -15.76
C MET A 179 -7.24 -2.76 -15.46
N VAL A 180 -6.88 -2.62 -14.20
CA VAL A 180 -5.47 -2.46 -13.76
C VAL A 180 -4.59 -3.59 -14.27
N PHE A 181 -5.08 -4.81 -14.38
CA PHE A 181 -4.29 -5.97 -14.84
C PHE A 181 -3.92 -5.86 -16.32
N GLU A 182 -4.86 -5.39 -17.17
CA GLU A 182 -4.56 -5.07 -18.57
C GLU A 182 -3.54 -3.94 -18.68
N ILE A 183 -3.65 -2.91 -17.84
CA ILE A 183 -2.70 -1.80 -17.80
C ILE A 183 -1.30 -2.32 -17.42
N ILE A 184 -1.20 -3.16 -16.39
CA ILE A 184 0.09 -3.74 -15.94
C ILE A 184 0.77 -4.54 -17.08
N CYS A 185 0.01 -5.30 -17.86
CA CYS A 185 0.56 -6.04 -19.00
C CYS A 185 1.17 -5.14 -20.09
N ASN A 186 0.79 -3.86 -20.15
CA ASN A 186 1.20 -2.91 -21.17
C ASN A 186 2.19 -1.84 -20.73
N ILE A 187 2.55 -1.76 -19.42
CA ILE A 187 3.58 -0.83 -18.96
C ILE A 187 4.98 -1.38 -19.23
N ILE A 188 5.93 -0.46 -19.39
CA ILE A 188 7.34 -0.77 -19.62
C ILE A 188 8.10 -0.67 -18.29
N PRO A 189 9.01 -1.61 -17.98
CA PRO A 189 9.86 -1.51 -16.82
C PRO A 189 10.66 -0.20 -16.79
N SER A 190 10.87 0.35 -15.61
CA SER A 190 11.75 1.51 -15.40
C SER A 190 13.22 1.16 -15.63
N ASP A 191 14.11 2.17 -15.62
CA ASP A 191 15.56 1.98 -15.70
C ASP A 191 16.11 1.07 -14.59
N ARG A 192 15.35 0.87 -13.50
CA ARG A 192 15.65 -0.07 -12.42
C ARG A 192 15.24 -1.52 -12.74
N GLY A 193 14.61 -1.76 -13.88
CA GLY A 193 14.05 -3.05 -14.26
C GLY A 193 12.77 -3.41 -13.50
N GLU A 194 12.10 -2.45 -12.85
CA GLU A 194 10.89 -2.65 -12.06
C GLU A 194 9.64 -2.16 -12.80
N LEU A 195 8.53 -2.89 -12.68
CA LEU A 195 7.20 -2.43 -13.07
C LEU A 195 6.65 -1.51 -11.98
N GLU A 196 6.72 -0.20 -12.25
CA GLU A 196 6.39 0.84 -11.28
C GLU A 196 4.88 1.05 -11.18
N ILE A 197 4.37 1.11 -9.96
CA ILE A 197 2.96 1.46 -9.72
C ILE A 197 2.64 2.89 -10.17
N THR A 198 3.63 3.76 -10.16
CA THR A 198 3.53 5.14 -10.67
C THR A 198 3.17 5.17 -12.16
N SER A 199 3.70 4.23 -12.96
CA SER A 199 3.35 4.11 -14.39
C SER A 199 1.88 3.69 -14.56
N VAL A 200 1.39 2.76 -13.75
CA VAL A 200 -0.02 2.36 -13.71
C VAL A 200 -0.92 3.53 -13.34
N ASN A 201 -0.59 4.24 -12.26
CA ASN A 201 -1.37 5.40 -11.81
C ASN A 201 -1.40 6.51 -12.88
N ASN A 202 -0.27 6.79 -13.53
CA ASN A 202 -0.21 7.77 -14.62
C ASN A 202 -1.03 7.37 -15.85
N TRP A 203 -1.20 6.07 -16.11
CA TRP A 203 -2.13 5.63 -17.14
C TRP A 203 -3.56 6.08 -16.82
N TYR A 204 -4.01 5.86 -15.56
CA TYR A 204 -5.33 6.34 -15.12
C TYR A 204 -5.44 7.86 -15.13
N VAL A 205 -4.37 8.59 -14.76
CA VAL A 205 -4.32 10.06 -14.82
C VAL A 205 -4.55 10.54 -16.27
N LYS A 206 -3.77 10.00 -17.23
CA LYS A 206 -3.86 10.39 -18.66
C LYS A 206 -5.23 10.13 -19.28
N ASN A 207 -5.95 9.12 -18.76
CA ASN A 207 -7.27 8.75 -19.25
C ASN A 207 -8.42 9.39 -18.45
N ASN A 208 -8.13 10.29 -17.50
CA ASN A 208 -9.12 10.91 -16.60
C ASN A 208 -9.96 9.87 -15.84
N MET A 209 -9.33 8.78 -15.41
CA MET A 209 -9.96 7.64 -14.73
C MET A 209 -9.46 7.44 -13.30
N VAL A 210 -8.85 8.46 -12.69
CA VAL A 210 -8.40 8.43 -11.30
C VAL A 210 -9.08 9.54 -10.50
N LEU A 211 -9.54 9.18 -9.30
CA LEU A 211 -9.89 10.14 -8.25
C LEU A 211 -8.86 10.02 -7.12
N TYR A 212 -8.75 11.06 -6.30
CA TYR A 212 -7.87 11.05 -5.16
C TYR A 212 -8.54 11.62 -3.92
N ASP A 213 -8.04 11.24 -2.75
CA ASP A 213 -8.33 11.88 -1.47
C ASP A 213 -7.03 12.19 -0.74
N ILE A 214 -7.05 13.23 0.08
CA ILE A 214 -5.95 13.55 0.98
C ILE A 214 -6.32 12.96 2.33
N ILE A 215 -5.49 12.03 2.84
CA ILE A 215 -5.81 11.35 4.08
C ILE A 215 -5.64 12.24 5.30
N GLU A 216 -6.55 12.07 6.25
CA GLU A 216 -6.43 12.57 7.60
C GLU A 216 -5.52 11.67 8.46
N GLY A 217 -5.17 12.12 9.68
CA GLY A 217 -4.30 11.38 10.58
C GLY A 217 -2.86 11.28 10.11
N GLU A 218 -2.08 10.42 10.76
CA GLU A 218 -0.67 10.21 10.44
C GLU A 218 -0.47 9.00 9.55
N TRP A 219 0.59 9.07 8.76
CA TRP A 219 1.04 8.00 7.87
C TRP A 219 2.57 7.99 7.78
N THR A 220 3.14 6.79 7.67
CA THR A 220 4.53 6.59 7.27
C THR A 220 4.70 5.24 6.56
N ASP A 221 5.75 5.14 5.72
CA ASP A 221 6.27 3.86 5.26
C ASP A 221 7.32 3.36 6.27
N ALA A 222 7.17 2.23 6.89
CA ALA A 222 8.16 1.69 7.83
C ALA A 222 9.31 0.95 7.07
N GLY A 223 9.87 1.58 6.04
CA GLY A 223 10.85 0.99 5.13
C GLY A 223 12.32 1.31 5.44
N THR A 224 12.61 2.23 6.36
CA THR A 224 13.95 2.60 6.85
C THR A 224 13.97 2.59 8.38
N PHE A 225 15.16 2.69 9.00
CA PHE A 225 15.26 2.78 10.46
C PHE A 225 14.53 4.01 11.02
N GLU A 226 14.66 5.16 10.34
CA GLU A 226 14.02 6.40 10.74
C GLU A 226 12.50 6.30 10.66
N SER A 227 11.97 5.80 9.54
CA SER A 227 10.53 5.64 9.37
C SER A 227 9.94 4.51 10.21
N LEU A 228 10.70 3.46 10.53
CA LEU A 228 10.31 2.44 11.48
C LEU A 228 10.20 3.02 12.92
N MET A 229 11.14 3.88 13.33
CA MET A 229 11.07 4.59 14.60
C MET A 229 9.85 5.52 14.64
N GLN A 230 9.62 6.28 13.58
CA GLN A 230 8.45 7.15 13.45
C GLN A 230 7.14 6.35 13.56
N ALA A 231 7.03 5.21 12.86
CA ALA A 231 5.87 4.32 12.93
C ALA A 231 5.59 3.85 14.37
N ASN A 232 6.65 3.49 15.11
CA ASN A 232 6.53 3.12 16.52
C ASN A 232 6.00 4.30 17.36
N GLN A 233 6.56 5.49 17.22
CA GLN A 233 6.11 6.69 17.96
C GLN A 233 4.64 7.01 17.68
N MET A 234 4.20 6.94 16.43
CA MET A 234 2.80 7.16 16.02
C MET A 234 1.85 6.21 16.76
N LEU A 235 2.13 4.90 16.79
CA LEU A 235 1.24 3.93 17.43
C LEU A 235 1.29 4.00 18.97
N PHE A 236 2.45 4.24 19.60
CA PHE A 236 2.53 4.42 21.04
C PHE A 236 1.80 5.66 21.54
N SER A 237 1.75 6.74 20.74
CA SER A 237 1.00 7.95 21.09
C SER A 237 -0.51 7.72 21.14
N ILE A 238 -1.05 6.85 20.28
CA ILE A 238 -2.47 6.48 20.28
C ILE A 238 -2.81 5.67 21.52
N ASP A 239 -2.00 4.65 21.85
CA ASP A 239 -2.21 3.78 23.01
C ASP A 239 -2.25 4.59 24.32
N ASN A 240 -1.38 5.58 24.46
CA ASN A 240 -1.32 6.42 25.66
C ASN A 240 -2.53 7.35 25.81
N ASN A 241 -3.13 7.81 24.70
CA ASN A 241 -4.33 8.63 24.73
C ASN A 241 -5.61 7.84 25.06
N ILE A 242 -5.60 6.51 24.84
CA ILE A 242 -6.74 5.62 25.17
C ILE A 242 -6.73 5.23 26.66
N VAL A 243 -5.55 5.20 27.32
CA VAL A 243 -5.40 4.80 28.73
C VAL A 243 -5.55 5.98 29.70
N GLY A 244 -5.55 7.22 29.23
CA GLY A 244 -5.63 8.46 30.01
C GLY A 244 -6.98 9.20 29.98
N GLY A 245 -8.04 8.58 29.45
CA GLY A 245 -9.39 9.16 29.34
C GLY A 245 -10.41 8.46 30.23
#